data_813c7663d4a068cacdd3a43bbec9e98f
#
_entry.id   813c7663d4a068cacdd3a43bbec9e98f
#
_cell.length_a   1.000
_cell.length_b   1.000
_cell.length_c   1.000
_cell.angle_alpha   90.00
_cell.angle_beta   90.00
_cell.angle_gamma   90.00
#
_symmetry.space_group_name_H-M   'P 1'
#
loop_
_entity.id
_entity.type
_entity.pdbx_description
1 polymer ?
#
loop_
_entity_poly.entity_id
_entity_poly.type
_entity_poly.pdbx_seq_one_letter_code
_entity_poly.pdbx_strand_id
1 'polypeptide(L)'
;MNKTVLAGLVLGMILLSGQLGWCDAQGDEERVYAVQNRVFHRNHELDFSVGYIADDDFFHVYPLGIGYTFHFNDHISWEVGRAEYMYNSDKDLKKTLESEFNVQPERFAEQKYMLHTHLVYSPLYGKHAFMNRSIINNEIYFFAGPGIIHYEWDYSTGEVKTEDAFSLSFGVGLKYFLSKKICMNIEIRDLWNFRESDTENNVYFGLGVGYRFNLAPRKVEEDPTMKKLNKILKEE
;
A
#
# COMPACT_ATOMS: atom_id res chain seq x y z
N MET A 1 11.35 -17.19 9.46
CA MET A 1 10.55 -16.72 10.64
C MET A 1 9.25 -17.48 10.63
N ASN A 2 8.87 -18.16 11.72
CA ASN A 2 7.69 -19.04 11.72
C ASN A 2 6.42 -18.23 11.36
N LYS A 3 5.67 -18.72 10.36
CA LYS A 3 4.40 -18.11 9.87
C LYS A 3 3.39 -17.84 11.00
N THR A 4 3.43 -18.67 12.07
CA THR A 4 2.65 -18.48 13.31
C THR A 4 3.04 -17.26 14.14
N VAL A 5 4.30 -16.80 14.06
CA VAL A 5 4.78 -15.62 14.80
C VAL A 5 4.30 -14.33 14.13
N LEU A 6 4.28 -14.29 12.80
CA LEU A 6 3.80 -13.12 12.03
C LEU A 6 2.28 -12.94 12.19
N ALA A 7 1.51 -14.04 12.08
CA ALA A 7 0.06 -14.02 12.34
C ALA A 7 -0.25 -13.60 13.78
N GLY A 8 0.57 -14.04 14.75
CA GLY A 8 0.45 -13.61 16.14
C GLY A 8 0.77 -12.13 16.37
N LEU A 9 1.74 -11.56 15.63
CA LEU A 9 2.10 -10.14 15.71
C LEU A 9 1.00 -9.23 15.11
N VAL A 10 0.44 -9.63 13.97
CA VAL A 10 -0.68 -8.90 13.33
C VAL A 10 -1.93 -8.99 14.20
N LEU A 11 -2.25 -10.17 14.73
CA LEU A 11 -3.38 -10.35 15.65
C LEU A 11 -3.16 -9.59 16.97
N GLY A 12 -1.93 -9.54 17.48
CA GLY A 12 -1.54 -8.77 18.65
C GLY A 12 -1.68 -7.26 18.45
N MET A 13 -1.32 -6.73 17.27
CA MET A 13 -1.55 -5.32 16.91
C MET A 13 -3.04 -4.97 16.83
N ILE A 14 -3.86 -5.88 16.28
CA ILE A 14 -5.32 -5.69 16.21
C ILE A 14 -5.94 -5.73 17.61
N LEU A 15 -5.46 -6.58 18.51
CA LEU A 15 -5.95 -6.68 19.88
C LEU A 15 -5.47 -5.53 20.77
N LEU A 16 -4.30 -4.96 20.53
CA LEU A 16 -3.81 -3.75 21.22
C LEU A 16 -4.57 -2.49 20.80
N SER A 17 -5.13 -2.44 19.59
CA SER A 17 -6.02 -1.36 19.16
C SER A 17 -7.43 -1.46 19.79
N GLY A 18 -7.81 -2.61 20.32
CA GLY A 18 -9.11 -2.86 20.96
C GLY A 18 -9.26 -2.29 22.36
N GLN A 19 -8.24 -1.69 22.96
CA GLN A 19 -8.34 -0.93 24.20
C GLN A 19 -8.61 0.57 23.99
N LEU A 20 -9.38 0.90 22.96
CA LEU A 20 -10.09 2.18 22.94
C LEU A 20 -11.13 2.08 24.05
N GLY A 21 -10.79 2.61 25.23
CA GLY A 21 -11.69 2.71 26.36
C GLY A 21 -13.01 3.31 25.91
N TRP A 22 -14.06 2.55 26.02
CA TRP A 22 -15.41 3.09 26.00
C TRP A 22 -15.52 3.96 27.26
N CYS A 23 -15.24 5.24 27.06
CA CYS A 23 -15.56 6.25 28.06
C CYS A 23 -17.08 6.41 27.99
N ASP A 24 -17.76 5.78 28.93
CA ASP A 24 -19.20 5.92 29.13
C ASP A 24 -19.43 7.31 29.72
N ALA A 25 -19.46 8.31 28.86
CA ALA A 25 -19.82 9.67 29.21
C ALA A 25 -21.35 9.76 29.30
N GLN A 26 -21.90 9.40 30.46
CA GLN A 26 -23.22 9.82 30.87
C GLN A 26 -23.15 11.33 31.19
N GLY A 27 -23.39 12.14 30.20
CA GLY A 27 -23.54 13.57 30.27
C GLY A 27 -24.10 14.05 28.95
N ASP A 28 -25.15 14.83 29.00
CA ASP A 28 -25.77 15.57 27.89
C ASP A 28 -24.77 16.67 27.43
N GLU A 29 -23.58 16.25 27.03
CA GLU A 29 -22.57 17.13 26.45
C GLU A 29 -22.81 17.23 24.95
N GLU A 30 -22.98 18.46 24.47
CA GLU A 30 -22.97 18.85 23.08
C GLU A 30 -21.89 18.06 22.33
N ARG A 31 -22.28 17.08 21.53
CA ARG A 31 -21.34 16.27 20.75
C ARG A 31 -20.61 17.18 19.77
N VAL A 32 -19.44 17.61 20.15
CA VAL A 32 -18.53 18.33 19.25
C VAL A 32 -18.07 17.33 18.20
N TYR A 33 -18.68 17.38 17.03
CA TYR A 33 -18.19 16.65 15.88
C TYR A 33 -16.85 17.28 15.48
N ALA A 34 -15.75 16.59 15.76
CA ALA A 34 -14.46 16.97 15.24
C ALA A 34 -14.50 16.80 13.71
N VAL A 35 -14.76 17.89 13.00
CA VAL A 35 -14.69 17.91 11.54
C VAL A 35 -13.23 17.72 11.17
N GLN A 36 -12.88 16.51 10.68
CA GLN A 36 -11.58 16.25 10.09
C GLN A 36 -11.49 17.05 8.80
N ASN A 37 -10.99 18.26 8.87
CA ASN A 37 -10.74 19.06 7.68
C ASN A 37 -9.50 18.48 6.97
N ARG A 38 -9.72 17.56 6.03
CA ARG A 38 -8.67 17.01 5.17
C ARG A 38 -8.30 18.06 4.12
N VAL A 39 -7.16 18.68 4.30
CA VAL A 39 -6.71 19.83 3.49
C VAL A 39 -6.31 19.41 2.07
N PHE A 40 -6.07 18.13 1.82
CA PHE A 40 -5.45 17.61 0.59
C PHE A 40 -6.43 16.80 -0.25
N HIS A 41 -7.50 17.41 -0.74
CA HIS A 41 -8.43 16.77 -1.69
C HIS A 41 -7.85 16.77 -3.10
N ARG A 42 -7.51 15.60 -3.61
CA ARG A 42 -7.07 15.35 -4.99
C ARG A 42 -7.69 14.05 -5.47
N ASN A 43 -8.18 14.06 -6.72
CA ASN A 43 -8.90 12.90 -7.24
C ASN A 43 -7.99 11.87 -7.89
N HIS A 44 -6.79 12.27 -8.30
CA HIS A 44 -5.85 11.42 -9.04
C HIS A 44 -4.50 11.41 -8.34
N GLU A 45 -3.86 10.24 -8.31
CA GLU A 45 -2.53 10.05 -7.75
C GLU A 45 -1.74 9.10 -8.66
N LEU A 46 -0.52 9.50 -9.02
CA LEU A 46 0.48 8.65 -9.62
C LEU A 46 1.53 8.34 -8.56
N ASP A 47 1.82 7.06 -8.36
CA ASP A 47 2.76 6.57 -7.36
C ASP A 47 3.94 5.88 -8.03
N PHE A 48 5.15 6.15 -7.55
CA PHE A 48 6.37 5.46 -7.89
C PHE A 48 6.88 4.79 -6.62
N SER A 49 7.12 3.49 -6.67
CA SER A 49 7.50 2.71 -5.50
C SER A 49 8.73 1.85 -5.74
N VAL A 50 9.45 1.61 -4.67
CA VAL A 50 10.50 0.60 -4.56
C VAL A 50 10.16 -0.30 -3.39
N GLY A 51 10.45 -1.58 -3.49
CA GLY A 51 10.12 -2.53 -2.44
C GLY A 51 11.18 -3.59 -2.22
N TYR A 52 10.88 -4.44 -1.27
CA TYR A 52 11.64 -5.64 -0.95
C TYR A 52 10.69 -6.76 -0.58
N ILE A 53 10.86 -7.94 -1.19
CA ILE A 53 10.14 -9.17 -0.85
C ILE A 53 11.07 -10.01 0.03
N ALA A 54 10.60 -10.32 1.24
CA ALA A 54 11.45 -10.91 2.29
C ALA A 54 11.53 -12.44 2.25
N ASP A 55 10.46 -13.11 1.80
CA ASP A 55 10.24 -14.56 1.98
C ASP A 55 10.62 -15.40 0.75
N ASP A 56 11.29 -14.85 -0.25
CA ASP A 56 11.86 -15.67 -1.33
C ASP A 56 13.11 -16.39 -0.80
N ASP A 57 13.20 -17.71 -0.98
CA ASP A 57 14.29 -18.51 -0.40
C ASP A 57 15.61 -18.37 -1.18
N PHE A 58 15.55 -18.07 -2.48
CA PHE A 58 16.67 -18.12 -3.40
C PHE A 58 17.12 -16.75 -3.90
N PHE A 59 16.22 -15.77 -3.91
CA PHE A 59 16.46 -14.44 -4.44
C PHE A 59 16.21 -13.34 -3.41
N HIS A 60 16.98 -12.27 -3.52
CA HIS A 60 16.60 -10.96 -3.02
C HIS A 60 15.80 -10.27 -4.09
N VAL A 61 14.51 -10.09 -3.89
CA VAL A 61 13.60 -9.51 -4.88
C VAL A 61 13.33 -8.05 -4.52
N TYR A 62 13.64 -7.15 -5.44
CA TYR A 62 13.45 -5.71 -5.30
C TYR A 62 12.43 -5.21 -6.34
N PRO A 63 11.15 -5.11 -6.01
CA PRO A 63 10.14 -4.56 -6.90
C PRO A 63 10.33 -3.06 -7.14
N LEU A 64 10.22 -2.64 -8.41
CA LEU A 64 10.17 -1.24 -8.83
C LEU A 64 8.81 -1.01 -9.49
N GLY A 65 8.00 -0.12 -8.95
CA GLY A 65 6.61 0.01 -9.30
C GLY A 65 6.17 1.40 -9.75
N ILE A 66 5.12 1.39 -10.56
CA ILE A 66 4.32 2.55 -10.89
C ILE A 66 2.85 2.22 -10.68
N GLY A 67 2.12 3.09 -10.00
CA GLY A 67 0.71 2.93 -9.69
C GLY A 67 -0.11 4.14 -10.08
N TYR A 68 -1.39 3.91 -10.36
CA TYR A 68 -2.36 4.98 -10.58
C TYR A 68 -3.59 4.74 -9.71
N THR A 69 -3.91 5.74 -8.85
CA THR A 69 -5.02 5.68 -7.92
C THR A 69 -6.03 6.79 -8.20
N PHE A 70 -7.30 6.41 -8.23
CA PHE A 70 -8.44 7.32 -8.30
C PHE A 70 -9.14 7.39 -6.94
N HIS A 71 -9.26 8.61 -6.38
CA HIS A 71 -9.91 8.86 -5.09
C HIS A 71 -11.37 9.26 -5.31
N PHE A 72 -12.32 8.40 -4.91
CA PHE A 72 -13.76 8.68 -4.96
C PHE A 72 -14.15 9.72 -3.92
N ASN A 73 -13.64 9.53 -2.70
CA ASN A 73 -13.84 10.40 -1.56
C ASN A 73 -12.63 10.35 -0.63
N ASP A 74 -12.74 10.96 0.55
CA ASP A 74 -11.65 11.04 1.52
C ASP A 74 -11.31 9.70 2.20
N HIS A 75 -12.17 8.68 2.06
CA HIS A 75 -12.01 7.39 2.73
C HIS A 75 -11.83 6.24 1.76
N ILE A 76 -12.36 6.35 0.53
CA ILE A 76 -12.38 5.27 -0.44
C ILE A 76 -11.67 5.73 -1.70
N SER A 77 -10.72 4.94 -2.15
CA SER A 77 -10.05 5.10 -3.43
C SER A 77 -9.83 3.75 -4.11
N TRP A 78 -9.60 3.80 -5.38
CA TRP A 78 -9.31 2.66 -6.22
C TRP A 78 -7.94 2.85 -6.88
N GLU A 79 -6.99 2.02 -6.51
CA GLU A 79 -5.77 1.87 -7.28
C GLU A 79 -6.10 1.04 -8.51
N VAL A 80 -6.33 1.74 -9.62
CA VAL A 80 -6.80 1.16 -10.89
C VAL A 80 -5.83 0.13 -11.42
N GLY A 81 -4.54 0.42 -11.27
CA GLY A 81 -3.48 -0.50 -11.60
C GLY A 81 -2.16 -0.09 -10.96
N ARG A 82 -1.40 -1.09 -10.54
CA ARG A 82 -0.02 -1.00 -10.10
C ARG A 82 0.78 -2.05 -10.86
N ALA A 83 1.73 -1.61 -11.66
CA ALA A 83 2.67 -2.47 -12.37
C ALA A 83 4.02 -2.40 -11.65
N GLU A 84 4.61 -3.55 -11.36
CA GLU A 84 5.88 -3.66 -10.66
C GLU A 84 6.80 -4.62 -11.43
N TYR A 85 8.02 -4.18 -11.67
CA TYR A 85 9.10 -4.98 -12.23
C TYR A 85 10.00 -5.48 -11.11
N MET A 86 10.33 -6.77 -11.12
CA MET A 86 11.14 -7.42 -10.09
C MET A 86 12.60 -7.46 -10.49
N TYR A 87 13.45 -6.79 -9.75
CA TYR A 87 14.90 -6.96 -9.86
C TYR A 87 15.34 -8.06 -8.89
N ASN A 88 15.81 -9.19 -9.43
CA ASN A 88 16.22 -10.36 -8.66
C ASN A 88 17.75 -10.38 -8.51
N SER A 89 18.22 -10.66 -7.31
CA SER A 89 19.64 -10.87 -6.99
C SER A 89 19.80 -12.17 -6.24
N ASP A 90 20.75 -13.02 -6.67
CA ASP A 90 20.96 -14.35 -6.09
C ASP A 90 21.39 -14.29 -4.63
N LYS A 91 20.76 -15.08 -3.78
CA LYS A 91 21.17 -15.29 -2.41
C LYS A 91 22.35 -16.28 -2.33
N ASP A 92 23.09 -16.22 -1.22
CA ASP A 92 24.26 -17.08 -1.01
C ASP A 92 23.93 -18.57 -1.01
N LEU A 93 22.70 -18.95 -0.61
CA LEU A 93 22.23 -20.33 -0.66
C LEU A 93 22.27 -20.89 -2.09
N LYS A 94 21.78 -20.13 -3.06
CA LYS A 94 21.80 -20.53 -4.49
C LYS A 94 23.24 -20.72 -4.98
N LYS A 95 24.13 -19.75 -4.66
CA LYS A 95 25.55 -19.81 -5.03
C LYS A 95 26.28 -21.02 -4.41
N THR A 96 25.97 -21.34 -3.15
CA THR A 96 26.55 -22.49 -2.45
C THR A 96 26.10 -23.83 -3.08
N LEU A 97 24.82 -23.95 -3.42
CA LEU A 97 24.29 -25.15 -4.09
C LEU A 97 24.96 -25.36 -5.44
N GLU A 98 25.16 -24.32 -6.23
CA GLU A 98 25.83 -24.38 -7.50
C GLU A 98 27.33 -24.71 -7.39
N SER A 99 28.04 -24.07 -6.45
CA SER A 99 29.51 -24.17 -6.35
C SER A 99 30.00 -25.39 -5.59
N GLU A 100 29.31 -25.81 -4.51
CA GLU A 100 29.77 -26.90 -3.65
C GLU A 100 29.14 -28.25 -3.99
N PHE A 101 27.89 -28.25 -4.45
CA PHE A 101 27.16 -29.48 -4.72
C PHE A 101 27.00 -29.79 -6.22
N ASN A 102 27.45 -28.89 -7.11
CA ASN A 102 27.28 -28.98 -8.57
C ASN A 102 25.84 -29.32 -8.97
N VAL A 103 24.90 -28.97 -8.11
CA VAL A 103 23.47 -29.10 -8.36
C VAL A 103 23.07 -27.81 -9.05
N GLN A 104 22.88 -27.88 -10.35
CA GLN A 104 22.16 -26.83 -11.05
C GLN A 104 20.67 -26.99 -10.70
N PRO A 105 20.10 -26.09 -9.91
CA PRO A 105 18.69 -26.19 -9.60
C PRO A 105 17.92 -25.86 -10.87
N GLU A 106 17.42 -26.88 -11.53
CA GLU A 106 16.72 -26.79 -12.81
C GLU A 106 15.39 -26.02 -12.73
N ARG A 107 15.00 -25.49 -11.53
CA ARG A 107 13.63 -24.99 -11.31
C ARG A 107 13.53 -23.85 -10.30
N PHE A 108 14.34 -22.81 -10.37
CA PHE A 108 14.03 -21.60 -9.62
C PHE A 108 13.16 -20.68 -10.47
N ALA A 109 11.91 -20.49 -10.03
CA ALA A 109 11.03 -19.51 -10.65
C ALA A 109 11.46 -18.11 -10.22
N GLU A 110 11.85 -17.28 -11.15
CA GLU A 110 12.10 -15.88 -10.93
C GLU A 110 10.83 -15.08 -11.15
N GLN A 111 10.44 -14.26 -10.19
CA GLN A 111 9.39 -13.29 -10.39
C GLN A 111 9.91 -12.17 -11.29
N LYS A 112 9.24 -11.85 -12.40
CA LYS A 112 9.69 -10.82 -13.36
C LYS A 112 8.86 -9.55 -13.26
N TYR A 113 7.55 -9.68 -13.32
CA TYR A 113 6.65 -8.53 -13.15
C TYR A 113 5.33 -8.95 -12.52
N MET A 114 4.68 -8.00 -11.87
CA MET A 114 3.33 -8.18 -11.38
C MET A 114 2.46 -6.98 -11.70
N LEU A 115 1.17 -7.24 -11.84
CA LEU A 115 0.14 -6.24 -12.06
C LEU A 115 -0.99 -6.49 -11.06
N HIS A 116 -1.32 -5.48 -10.26
CA HIS A 116 -2.39 -5.53 -9.27
C HIS A 116 -3.37 -4.38 -9.45
N THR A 117 -4.58 -4.58 -8.97
CA THR A 117 -5.57 -3.53 -8.73
C THR A 117 -6.07 -3.64 -7.30
N HIS A 118 -6.28 -2.52 -6.61
CA HIS A 118 -6.66 -2.54 -5.19
C HIS A 118 -7.81 -1.59 -4.90
N LEU A 119 -8.73 -2.06 -4.06
CA LEU A 119 -9.62 -1.16 -3.34
C LEU A 119 -8.89 -0.67 -2.08
N VAL A 120 -8.87 0.64 -1.88
CA VAL A 120 -8.15 1.29 -0.78
C VAL A 120 -9.14 1.97 0.14
N TYR A 121 -9.02 1.71 1.43
CA TYR A 121 -9.84 2.30 2.49
C TYR A 121 -8.99 3.02 3.52
N SER A 122 -9.22 4.31 3.70
CA SER A 122 -8.45 5.23 4.55
C SER A 122 -9.28 5.73 5.73
N PRO A 123 -9.43 4.95 6.81
CA PRO A 123 -10.26 5.33 7.96
C PRO A 123 -9.64 6.43 8.83
N LEU A 124 -8.31 6.45 8.92
CA LEU A 124 -7.60 7.27 9.90
C LEU A 124 -6.78 8.36 9.23
N TYR A 125 -7.04 9.60 9.63
CA TYR A 125 -6.28 10.76 9.22
C TYR A 125 -5.75 11.49 10.47
N GLY A 126 -4.46 11.73 10.49
CA GLY A 126 -3.76 12.34 11.62
C GLY A 126 -3.01 13.60 11.22
N LYS A 127 -2.66 14.38 12.23
CA LYS A 127 -1.78 15.54 12.12
C LYS A 127 -0.71 15.43 13.19
N HIS A 128 0.54 15.40 12.79
CA HIS A 128 1.67 15.34 13.70
C HIS A 128 2.51 16.62 13.63
N ALA A 129 2.92 17.13 14.78
CA ALA A 129 3.92 18.18 14.81
C ALA A 129 5.29 17.58 14.55
N PHE A 130 5.95 18.03 13.49
CA PHE A 130 7.29 17.61 13.14
C PHE A 130 8.30 18.64 13.64
N MET A 131 9.19 18.22 14.55
CA MET A 131 10.25 19.05 15.18
C MET A 131 9.74 20.39 15.75
N ASN A 132 8.49 20.46 16.22
CA ASN A 132 7.82 21.66 16.72
C ASN A 132 7.80 22.86 15.72
N ARG A 133 8.07 22.63 14.44
CA ARG A 133 8.16 23.69 13.41
C ARG A 133 7.13 23.57 12.29
N SER A 134 6.66 22.35 12.01
CA SER A 134 5.70 22.10 10.93
C SER A 134 4.68 21.05 11.32
N ILE A 135 3.50 21.11 10.71
CA ILE A 135 2.47 20.10 10.84
C ILE A 135 2.52 19.22 9.59
N ILE A 136 2.78 17.94 9.78
CA ILE A 136 2.69 16.92 8.73
C ILE A 136 1.39 16.17 8.91
N ASN A 137 0.61 16.10 7.84
CA ASN A 137 -0.58 15.29 7.80
C ASN A 137 -0.22 13.88 7.37
N ASN A 138 -0.86 12.89 7.97
CA ASN A 138 -0.68 11.50 7.63
C ASN A 138 -2.02 10.77 7.55
N GLU A 139 -2.02 9.65 6.87
CA GLU A 139 -3.19 8.81 6.65
C GLU A 139 -2.78 7.35 6.75
N ILE A 140 -3.54 6.56 7.51
CA ILE A 140 -3.41 5.11 7.52
C ILE A 140 -4.47 4.55 6.60
N TYR A 141 -4.06 3.69 5.68
CA TYR A 141 -4.95 3.07 4.73
C TYR A 141 -4.74 1.55 4.66
N PHE A 142 -5.81 0.85 4.38
CA PHE A 142 -5.85 -0.57 4.10
C PHE A 142 -6.18 -0.77 2.64
N PHE A 143 -5.62 -1.78 2.04
CA PHE A 143 -5.91 -2.10 0.65
C PHE A 143 -5.94 -3.61 0.43
N ALA A 144 -6.76 -4.02 -0.53
CA ALA A 144 -6.85 -5.39 -0.96
C ALA A 144 -7.28 -5.46 -2.42
N GLY A 145 -6.82 -6.48 -3.13
CA GLY A 145 -7.25 -6.70 -4.51
C GLY A 145 -6.55 -7.84 -5.21
N PRO A 146 -7.07 -8.21 -6.38
CA PRO A 146 -6.50 -9.24 -7.23
C PRO A 146 -5.38 -8.69 -8.11
N GLY A 147 -4.57 -9.60 -8.63
CA GLY A 147 -3.52 -9.32 -9.59
C GLY A 147 -3.04 -10.55 -10.32
N ILE A 148 -2.03 -10.33 -11.13
CA ILE A 148 -1.32 -11.37 -11.90
C ILE A 148 0.17 -11.16 -11.67
N ILE A 149 0.89 -12.25 -11.47
CA ILE A 149 2.33 -12.26 -11.35
C ILE A 149 2.91 -13.20 -12.40
N HIS A 150 3.96 -12.75 -13.08
CA HIS A 150 4.65 -13.49 -14.12
C HIS A 150 5.95 -14.06 -13.59
N TYR A 151 6.11 -15.38 -13.79
CA TYR A 151 7.29 -16.14 -13.43
C TYR A 151 8.02 -16.63 -14.67
N GLU A 152 9.36 -16.64 -14.61
CA GLU A 152 10.23 -17.22 -15.63
C GLU A 152 11.16 -18.24 -14.98
N TRP A 153 11.41 -19.35 -15.71
CA TRP A 153 12.39 -20.36 -15.36
C TRP A 153 13.41 -20.44 -16.49
N ASP A 154 14.67 -20.25 -16.15
CA ASP A 154 15.77 -20.52 -17.05
C ASP A 154 16.25 -21.97 -16.86
N TYR A 155 16.10 -22.78 -17.90
CA TYR A 155 16.69 -24.12 -17.92
C TYR A 155 18.12 -24.04 -18.48
N SER A 156 19.01 -24.90 -17.93
CA SER A 156 20.39 -25.05 -18.42
C SER A 156 20.47 -25.47 -19.89
N THR A 157 19.35 -25.93 -20.46
CA THR A 157 19.20 -26.24 -21.92
C THR A 157 18.96 -25.02 -22.79
N GLY A 158 18.80 -23.82 -22.22
CA GLY A 158 18.47 -22.58 -22.93
C GLY A 158 16.97 -22.43 -23.25
N GLU A 159 16.12 -23.33 -22.75
CA GLU A 159 14.67 -23.18 -22.82
C GLU A 159 14.18 -22.30 -21.67
N VAL A 160 13.37 -21.30 -21.97
CA VAL A 160 12.70 -20.44 -20.99
C VAL A 160 11.24 -20.91 -20.88
N LYS A 161 10.84 -21.33 -19.71
CA LYS A 161 9.43 -21.60 -19.40
C LYS A 161 8.85 -20.42 -18.65
N THR A 162 7.64 -20.01 -18.99
CA THR A 162 6.91 -18.92 -18.35
C THR A 162 5.59 -19.40 -17.77
N GLU A 163 5.14 -18.78 -16.68
CA GLU A 163 3.85 -19.04 -16.05
C GLU A 163 3.27 -17.74 -15.51
N ASP A 164 1.99 -17.51 -15.81
CA ASP A 164 1.22 -16.43 -15.22
C ASP A 164 0.37 -16.99 -14.06
N ALA A 165 0.61 -16.52 -12.87
CA ALA A 165 -0.12 -16.94 -11.68
C ALA A 165 -1.11 -15.85 -11.24
N PHE A 166 -2.30 -16.28 -10.82
CA PHE A 166 -3.23 -15.39 -10.14
C PHE A 166 -2.67 -15.02 -8.77
N SER A 167 -2.81 -13.75 -8.40
CA SER A 167 -2.33 -13.23 -7.11
C SER A 167 -3.43 -12.48 -6.39
N LEU A 168 -3.49 -12.64 -5.07
CA LEU A 168 -4.27 -11.79 -4.18
C LEU A 168 -3.31 -11.02 -3.29
N SER A 169 -3.51 -9.73 -3.19
CA SER A 169 -2.73 -8.90 -2.30
C SER A 169 -3.60 -8.13 -1.32
N PHE A 170 -3.14 -7.99 -0.09
CA PHE A 170 -3.75 -7.15 0.92
C PHE A 170 -2.66 -6.56 1.82
N GLY A 171 -2.92 -5.38 2.33
CA GLY A 171 -1.91 -4.70 3.12
C GLY A 171 -2.41 -3.49 3.86
N VAL A 172 -1.47 -2.88 4.54
CA VAL A 172 -1.63 -1.62 5.25
C VAL A 172 -0.53 -0.66 4.83
N GLY A 173 -0.89 0.59 4.67
CA GLY A 173 0.05 1.65 4.36
C GLY A 173 -0.12 2.88 5.24
N LEU A 174 0.96 3.63 5.33
CA LEU A 174 1.04 4.92 5.99
C LEU A 174 1.46 5.95 4.96
N LYS A 175 0.59 6.93 4.73
CA LYS A 175 0.82 8.01 3.78
C LYS A 175 1.14 9.30 4.52
N TYR A 176 2.24 9.96 4.18
CA TYR A 176 2.64 11.27 4.66
C TYR A 176 2.46 12.31 3.57
N PHE A 177 1.75 13.40 3.84
CA PHE A 177 1.57 14.50 2.91
C PHE A 177 2.68 15.53 3.07
N LEU A 178 3.70 15.47 2.22
CA LEU A 178 4.84 16.38 2.24
C LEU A 178 4.46 17.76 1.66
N SER A 179 3.53 17.78 0.72
CA SER A 179 2.99 19.01 0.14
C SER A 179 1.56 18.78 -0.38
N LYS A 180 0.95 19.83 -0.94
CA LYS A 180 -0.39 19.71 -1.57
C LYS A 180 -0.42 18.73 -2.76
N LYS A 181 0.71 18.40 -3.35
CA LYS A 181 0.81 17.55 -4.54
C LYS A 181 1.65 16.30 -4.33
N ILE A 182 2.50 16.26 -3.31
CA ILE A 182 3.47 15.18 -3.09
C ILE A 182 3.16 14.50 -1.78
N CYS A 183 3.07 13.19 -1.81
CA CYS A 183 2.99 12.34 -0.63
C CYS A 183 4.07 11.25 -0.68
N MET A 184 4.38 10.69 0.48
CA MET A 184 5.25 9.54 0.65
C MET A 184 4.42 8.41 1.25
N ASN A 185 4.55 7.21 0.68
CA ASN A 185 3.83 6.03 1.10
C ASN A 185 4.81 5.02 1.67
N ILE A 186 4.47 4.40 2.79
CA ILE A 186 5.17 3.25 3.38
C ILE A 186 4.15 2.13 3.45
N GLU A 187 4.42 0.96 2.86
CA GLU A 187 3.47 -0.14 2.74
C GLU A 187 4.06 -1.45 3.25
N ILE A 188 3.21 -2.24 3.88
CA ILE A 188 3.45 -3.65 4.14
C ILE A 188 2.30 -4.39 3.46
N ARG A 189 2.65 -5.35 2.59
CA ARG A 189 1.71 -6.10 1.77
C ARG A 189 1.98 -7.58 1.91
N ASP A 190 0.94 -8.36 2.02
CA ASP A 190 0.97 -9.81 1.92
C ASP A 190 0.46 -10.21 0.52
N LEU A 191 1.25 -11.00 -0.19
CA LEU A 191 1.02 -11.47 -1.55
C LEU A 191 0.77 -12.97 -1.54
N TRP A 192 -0.42 -13.38 -1.93
CA TRP A 192 -0.79 -14.78 -2.10
C TRP A 192 -0.82 -15.12 -3.58
N ASN A 193 0.16 -15.87 -4.03
CA ASN A 193 0.34 -16.25 -5.42
C ASN A 193 -0.08 -17.69 -5.63
N PHE A 194 -1.09 -17.90 -6.46
CA PHE A 194 -1.67 -19.21 -6.76
C PHE A 194 -1.06 -19.73 -8.07
N ARG A 195 0.00 -20.52 -7.95
CA ARG A 195 0.67 -21.18 -9.07
C ARG A 195 0.04 -22.54 -9.34
N GLU A 196 0.25 -23.11 -10.54
CA GLU A 196 -0.25 -24.44 -10.87
C GLU A 196 0.30 -25.53 -9.95
N SER A 197 1.54 -25.39 -9.48
CA SER A 197 2.22 -26.41 -8.67
C SER A 197 2.08 -26.20 -7.16
N ASP A 198 1.93 -24.96 -6.70
CA ASP A 198 1.93 -24.61 -5.28
C ASP A 198 1.37 -23.20 -5.05
N THR A 199 1.05 -22.89 -3.80
CA THR A 199 0.65 -21.54 -3.39
C THR A 199 1.78 -20.90 -2.60
N GLU A 200 2.31 -19.79 -3.10
CA GLU A 200 3.32 -19.00 -2.43
C GLU A 200 2.69 -17.84 -1.66
N ASN A 201 3.27 -17.56 -0.49
CA ASN A 201 2.93 -16.39 0.30
C ASN A 201 4.19 -15.56 0.51
N ASN A 202 4.17 -14.32 0.08
CA ASN A 202 5.31 -13.42 0.13
C ASN A 202 4.96 -12.13 0.87
N VAL A 203 5.85 -11.70 1.78
CA VAL A 203 5.71 -10.42 2.47
C VAL A 203 6.53 -9.36 1.74
N TYR A 204 5.85 -8.32 1.32
CA TYR A 204 6.40 -7.17 0.61
C TYR A 204 6.47 -5.96 1.53
N PHE A 205 7.60 -5.26 1.52
CA PHE A 205 7.80 -3.96 2.14
C PHE A 205 8.05 -2.93 1.04
N GLY A 206 7.29 -1.84 1.04
CA GLY A 206 7.37 -0.81 0.02
C GLY A 206 7.54 0.59 0.57
N LEU A 207 8.27 1.40 -0.21
CA LEU A 207 8.38 2.84 -0.05
C LEU A 207 8.04 3.50 -1.38
N GLY A 208 7.13 4.46 -1.37
CA GLY A 208 6.68 5.14 -2.59
C GLY A 208 6.62 6.65 -2.44
N VAL A 209 6.61 7.32 -3.59
CA VAL A 209 6.36 8.76 -3.71
C VAL A 209 5.20 8.96 -4.67
N GLY A 210 4.11 9.55 -4.16
CA GLY A 210 2.92 9.84 -4.93
C GLY A 210 2.84 11.30 -5.37
N TYR A 211 2.44 11.51 -6.62
CA TYR A 211 2.09 12.82 -7.16
C TYR A 211 0.59 12.94 -7.35
N ARG A 212 -0.05 13.86 -6.65
CA ARG A 212 -1.50 14.07 -6.61
C ARG A 212 -1.92 15.27 -7.44
N PHE A 213 -2.95 15.09 -8.26
CA PHE A 213 -3.46 16.12 -9.16
C PHE A 213 -4.98 16.01 -9.37
N ASN A 214 -5.58 17.07 -9.97
CA ASN A 214 -6.97 17.05 -10.40
C ASN A 214 -7.00 17.36 -11.91
N LEU A 215 -7.75 16.57 -12.66
CA LEU A 215 -7.96 16.79 -14.08
C LEU A 215 -9.00 17.90 -14.35
N ALA A 216 -9.94 18.10 -13.43
CA ALA A 216 -10.91 19.19 -13.49
C ALA A 216 -10.92 19.96 -12.17
N PRO A 217 -11.13 21.28 -12.18
CA PRO A 217 -11.32 22.03 -10.95
C PRO A 217 -12.58 21.48 -10.24
N ARG A 218 -12.40 21.00 -9.01
CA ARG A 218 -13.52 20.58 -8.17
C ARG A 218 -14.44 21.80 -7.99
N LYS A 219 -15.71 21.68 -8.38
CA LYS A 219 -16.74 22.60 -7.91
C LYS A 219 -16.80 22.41 -6.40
N VAL A 220 -16.26 23.34 -5.65
CA VAL A 220 -16.46 23.40 -4.21
C VAL A 220 -17.95 23.67 -4.04
N GLU A 221 -18.73 22.66 -3.64
CA GLU A 221 -20.05 22.91 -3.10
C GLU A 221 -19.83 23.73 -1.85
N GLU A 222 -20.12 25.03 -1.94
CA GLU A 222 -20.11 25.90 -0.77
C GLU A 222 -21.11 25.32 0.22
N ASP A 223 -20.61 25.01 1.42
CA ASP A 223 -21.44 24.58 2.55
C ASP A 223 -22.66 25.51 2.63
N PRO A 224 -23.90 24.96 2.65
CA PRO A 224 -25.12 25.78 2.74
C PRO A 224 -25.11 26.73 3.93
N THR A 225 -24.37 26.39 5.00
CA THR A 225 -24.16 27.26 6.15
C THR A 225 -23.28 28.47 5.83
N MET A 226 -22.22 28.26 5.02
CA MET A 226 -21.36 29.36 4.56
C MET A 226 -22.06 30.27 3.55
N LYS A 227 -22.96 29.71 2.71
CA LYS A 227 -23.81 30.53 1.82
C LYS A 227 -24.75 31.45 2.63
N LYS A 228 -25.37 30.94 3.69
CA LYS A 228 -26.21 31.74 4.58
C LYS A 228 -25.43 32.82 5.30
N LEU A 229 -24.23 32.48 5.83
CA LEU A 229 -23.36 33.44 6.52
C LEU A 229 -22.91 34.56 5.59
N ASN A 230 -22.45 34.21 4.38
CA ASN A 230 -22.01 35.18 3.37
C ASN A 230 -23.16 36.06 2.88
N LYS A 231 -24.41 35.58 2.91
CA LYS A 231 -25.59 36.39 2.56
C LYS A 231 -25.87 37.43 3.65
N ILE A 232 -25.81 37.04 4.93
CA ILE A 232 -26.03 37.95 6.07
C ILE A 232 -24.96 39.04 6.10
N LEU A 233 -23.67 38.69 5.87
CA LEU A 233 -22.56 39.65 5.86
C LEU A 233 -22.55 40.63 4.68
N LYS A 234 -23.33 40.34 3.64
CA LYS A 234 -23.47 41.29 2.48
C LYS A 234 -24.69 42.19 2.56
N GLU A 235 -25.59 41.88 3.48
CA GLU A 235 -26.81 42.69 3.71
C GLU A 235 -26.62 43.72 4.83
N GLU A 236 -25.45 43.75 5.51
CA GLU A 236 -24.94 44.86 6.36
C GLU A 236 -24.06 45.82 5.57
#